data_dfc0f490d9f2d273a00226491fa85a6f
#
_entry.id   dfc0f490d9f2d273a00226491fa85a6f
#
_cell.length_a   1.000
_cell.length_b   1.000
_cell.length_c   1.000
_cell.angle_alpha   90.00
_cell.angle_beta   90.00
_cell.angle_gamma   90.00
#
_symmetry.space_group_name_H-M   'P 1'
#
loop_
_entity.id
_entity.type
_entity.pdbx_description
1 polymer ?
#
loop_
_entity_poly.entity_id
_entity_poly.type
_entity_poly.pdbx_seq_one_letter_code
_entity_poly.pdbx_strand_id
1 'polypeptide(L)'
;MRPIYTARLDKTRPVLVLTRELVRPYLTRVTVAPITTTIRGLSTEVLLGRANGLPEPSVVSCDNIILVPKNALDRQIGCLLPTQEEALTAAIHAAFDLD
;
A
#
# COMPACT_ATOMS: atom_id res chain seq x y z
N MET A 1 2.23 10.78 6.35
CA MET A 1 1.07 10.24 5.62
C MET A 1 1.52 9.19 4.61
N ARG A 2 0.76 8.13 4.45
CA ARG A 2 1.09 7.06 3.50
C ARG A 2 0.28 7.27 2.23
N PRO A 3 0.92 7.67 1.12
CA PRO A 3 0.21 7.92 -0.12
C PRO A 3 -0.12 6.63 -0.86
N ILE A 4 -1.19 6.71 -1.65
CA ILE A 4 -1.57 5.67 -2.60
C ILE A 4 -1.28 6.21 -3.99
N TYR A 5 -0.46 5.47 -4.75
CA TYR A 5 -0.08 5.81 -6.12
C TYR A 5 -0.55 4.74 -7.08
N THR A 6 -0.80 5.13 -8.32
CA THR A 6 -0.77 4.14 -9.40
C THR A 6 0.69 3.85 -9.73
N ALA A 7 1.00 2.60 -9.96
CA ALA A 7 2.37 2.16 -10.25
C ALA A 7 2.40 1.23 -11.44
N ARG A 8 3.45 1.35 -12.23
CA ARG A 8 3.70 0.46 -13.38
C ARG A 8 4.51 -0.74 -12.89
N LEU A 9 3.82 -1.86 -12.72
CA LEU A 9 4.41 -3.14 -12.35
C LEU A 9 4.35 -4.06 -13.57
N ASP A 10 3.77 -5.26 -13.43
CA ASP A 10 3.40 -6.09 -14.59
C ASP A 10 2.31 -5.39 -15.40
N LYS A 11 1.44 -4.67 -14.73
CA LYS A 11 0.46 -3.75 -15.30
C LYS A 11 0.28 -2.60 -14.32
N THR A 12 -0.45 -1.56 -14.71
CA THR A 12 -0.71 -0.43 -13.83
C THR A 12 -1.67 -0.85 -12.72
N ARG A 13 -1.24 -0.65 -11.47
CA ARG A 13 -2.00 -1.00 -10.27
C ARG A 13 -1.89 0.08 -9.21
N PRO A 14 -2.89 0.25 -8.34
CA PRO A 14 -2.70 1.06 -7.15
C PRO A 14 -1.80 0.34 -6.14
N VAL A 15 -0.96 1.11 -5.47
CA VAL A 15 -0.07 0.62 -4.42
C VAL A 15 -0.07 1.59 -3.24
N LEU A 16 0.10 1.05 -2.03
CA LEU A 16 0.33 1.85 -0.83
C LEU A 16 1.84 1.99 -0.63
N VAL A 17 2.33 3.22 -0.52
CA VAL A 17 3.75 3.48 -0.27
C VAL A 17 4.01 3.31 1.22
N LEU A 18 4.89 2.37 1.57
CA LEU A 18 5.24 2.06 2.96
C LEU A 18 6.50 2.76 3.43
N THR A 19 7.41 3.09 2.51
CA THR A 19 8.63 3.82 2.87
C THR A 19 8.26 5.15 3.50
N ARG A 20 8.85 5.43 4.68
CA ARG A 20 8.50 6.63 5.44
C ARG A 20 8.86 7.91 4.68
N GLU A 21 8.06 8.93 4.89
CA GLU A 21 8.10 10.18 4.12
C GLU A 21 9.45 10.87 4.19
N LEU A 22 10.08 10.89 5.37
CA LEU A 22 11.32 11.64 5.58
C LEU A 22 12.48 11.14 4.72
N VAL A 23 12.52 9.86 4.38
CA VAL A 23 13.64 9.28 3.61
C VAL A 23 13.33 9.09 2.14
N ARG A 24 12.06 9.16 1.73
CA ARG A 24 11.68 8.95 0.32
C ARG A 24 12.44 9.82 -0.68
N PRO A 25 12.69 11.13 -0.41
CA PRO A 25 13.41 11.95 -1.37
C PRO A 25 14.84 11.50 -1.63
N TYR A 26 15.44 10.75 -0.70
CA TYR A 26 16.84 10.33 -0.78
C TYR A 26 17.02 8.93 -1.35
N LEU A 27 15.93 8.22 -1.62
CA LEU A 27 15.96 6.84 -2.09
C LEU A 27 15.62 6.77 -3.58
N THR A 28 16.24 5.83 -4.28
CA THR A 28 15.91 5.52 -5.68
C THR A 28 14.82 4.46 -5.78
N ARG A 29 14.57 3.73 -4.69
CA ARG A 29 13.56 2.69 -4.60
C ARG A 29 12.70 2.89 -3.38
N VAL A 30 11.45 2.44 -3.46
CA VAL A 30 10.50 2.52 -2.35
C VAL A 30 9.83 1.18 -2.15
N THR A 31 9.44 0.92 -0.91
CA THR A 31 8.70 -0.27 -0.54
C THR A 31 7.21 0.03 -0.66
N VAL A 32 6.49 -0.84 -1.37
CA VAL A 32 5.06 -0.68 -1.59
C VAL A 32 4.33 -1.98 -1.32
N ALA A 33 3.04 -1.87 -0.99
CA ALA A 33 2.13 -3.00 -0.89
C ALA A 33 1.07 -2.84 -1.98
N PRO A 34 0.85 -3.85 -2.84
CA PRO A 34 -0.16 -3.75 -3.89
C PRO A 34 -1.57 -3.72 -3.31
N ILE A 35 -2.44 -3.00 -4.01
CA ILE A 35 -3.85 -2.90 -3.67
C ILE A 35 -4.65 -3.65 -4.73
N THR A 36 -5.58 -4.49 -4.30
CA THR A 36 -6.39 -5.32 -5.19
C THR A 36 -7.86 -5.28 -4.81
N THR A 37 -8.73 -5.43 -5.80
CA THR A 37 -10.17 -5.57 -5.56
C THR A 37 -10.54 -7.01 -5.18
N THR A 38 -9.61 -7.96 -5.28
CA THR A 38 -9.83 -9.34 -4.86
C THR A 38 -9.65 -9.44 -3.35
N ILE A 39 -10.74 -9.42 -2.61
CA ILE A 39 -10.74 -9.44 -1.15
C ILE A 39 -10.92 -10.89 -0.70
N ARG A 40 -9.94 -11.40 0.08
CA ARG A 40 -9.96 -12.78 0.57
C ARG A 40 -10.29 -12.90 2.05
N GLY A 41 -10.32 -11.76 2.78
CA GLY A 41 -10.60 -11.75 4.21
C GLY A 41 -9.43 -12.24 5.06
N LEU A 42 -8.19 -12.07 4.60
CA LEU A 42 -7.00 -12.51 5.32
C LEU A 42 -6.59 -11.46 6.36
N SER A 43 -5.95 -11.94 7.44
CA SER A 43 -5.41 -11.05 8.48
C SER A 43 -4.29 -10.14 7.96
N THR A 44 -3.75 -10.45 6.79
CA THR A 44 -2.70 -9.67 6.12
C THR A 44 -3.24 -8.61 5.18
N GLU A 45 -4.56 -8.46 5.11
CA GLU A 45 -5.22 -7.49 4.25
C GLU A 45 -5.76 -6.30 5.07
N VAL A 46 -5.71 -5.10 4.47
CA VAL A 46 -6.29 -3.89 5.06
C VAL A 46 -7.37 -3.38 4.11
N LEU A 47 -8.61 -3.28 4.61
CA LEU A 47 -9.74 -2.80 3.81
C LEU A 47 -9.60 -1.31 3.51
N LEU A 48 -9.77 -0.97 2.24
CA LEU A 48 -9.76 0.39 1.72
C LEU A 48 -10.97 0.60 0.83
N GLY A 49 -11.24 1.85 0.48
CA GLY A 49 -12.35 2.18 -0.39
C GLY A 49 -12.29 3.62 -0.89
N ARG A 50 -13.46 4.20 -1.12
CA ARG A 50 -13.57 5.54 -1.71
C ARG A 50 -12.93 6.63 -0.87
N ALA A 51 -12.96 6.51 0.45
CA ALA A 51 -12.31 7.46 1.34
C ALA A 51 -10.80 7.52 1.13
N ASN A 52 -10.21 6.50 0.52
CA ASN A 52 -8.79 6.40 0.21
C ASN A 52 -8.48 6.80 -1.23
N GLY A 53 -9.47 7.22 -2.03
CA GLY A 53 -9.28 7.57 -3.42
C GLY A 53 -9.42 6.41 -4.40
N LEU A 54 -10.00 5.29 -3.95
CA LEU A 54 -10.19 4.10 -4.79
C LEU A 54 -11.64 4.03 -5.25
N PRO A 55 -11.91 3.63 -6.52
CA PRO A 55 -13.28 3.59 -7.03
C PRO A 55 -14.13 2.45 -6.48
N GLU A 56 -13.50 1.39 -5.97
CA GLU A 56 -14.17 0.18 -5.49
C GLU A 56 -13.59 -0.28 -4.16
N PRO A 57 -14.36 -1.06 -3.37
CA PRO A 57 -13.79 -1.72 -2.20
C PRO A 57 -12.57 -2.56 -2.59
N SER A 58 -11.50 -2.40 -1.83
CA SER A 58 -10.19 -2.99 -2.13
C SER A 58 -9.49 -3.37 -0.84
N VAL A 59 -8.37 -4.05 -0.97
CA VAL A 59 -7.49 -4.36 0.16
C VAL A 59 -6.05 -4.10 -0.20
N VAL A 60 -5.27 -3.64 0.79
CA VAL A 60 -3.81 -3.68 0.72
C VAL A 60 -3.39 -5.12 1.00
N SER A 61 -2.59 -5.70 0.11
CA SER A 61 -2.07 -7.06 0.29
C SER A 61 -0.69 -7.00 0.92
N CYS A 62 -0.61 -7.19 2.23
CA CYS A 62 0.67 -7.15 2.95
C CYS A 62 1.51 -8.41 2.75
N ASP A 63 0.93 -9.48 2.19
CA ASP A 63 1.70 -10.66 1.81
C ASP A 63 2.55 -10.45 0.55
N ASN A 64 2.31 -9.37 -0.20
CA ASN A 64 2.95 -9.11 -1.47
C ASN A 64 3.75 -7.81 -1.48
N ILE A 65 4.26 -7.41 -0.32
CA ILE A 65 5.11 -6.21 -0.19
C ILE A 65 6.36 -6.39 -1.05
N ILE A 66 6.66 -5.39 -1.88
CA ILE A 66 7.80 -5.41 -2.79
C ILE A 66 8.54 -4.08 -2.80
N LEU A 67 9.79 -4.14 -3.25
CA LEU A 67 10.61 -2.96 -3.48
C LEU A 67 10.54 -2.63 -4.97
N VAL A 68 10.24 -1.37 -5.30
CA VAL A 68 10.12 -0.93 -6.70
C VAL A 68 10.96 0.31 -6.94
N PRO A 69 11.43 0.54 -8.19
CA PRO A 69 12.06 1.82 -8.52
C PRO A 69 11.06 2.97 -8.28
N LYS A 70 11.55 4.09 -7.75
CA LYS A 70 10.69 5.22 -7.47
C LYS A 70 9.99 5.74 -8.72
N ASN A 71 10.64 5.64 -9.90
CA ASN A 71 10.05 6.07 -11.16
C ASN A 71 8.94 5.14 -11.67
N ALA A 72 8.69 4.00 -11.02
CA ALA A 72 7.53 3.17 -11.32
C ALA A 72 6.24 3.79 -10.77
N LEU A 73 6.36 4.66 -9.77
CA LEU A 73 5.21 5.40 -9.25
C LEU A 73 4.78 6.44 -10.28
N ASP A 74 3.49 6.44 -10.62
CA ASP A 74 2.97 7.30 -11.67
C ASP A 74 2.33 8.54 -11.07
N ARG A 75 1.16 8.40 -10.42
CA ARG A 75 0.51 9.55 -9.82
C ARG A 75 -0.18 9.16 -8.51
N GLN A 76 -0.24 10.12 -7.59
CA GLN A 76 -0.93 9.92 -6.32
C GLN A 76 -2.45 10.03 -6.55
N ILE A 77 -3.18 9.02 -6.07
CA ILE A 77 -4.65 8.98 -6.19
C ILE A 77 -5.35 9.07 -4.84
N GLY A 78 -4.62 8.94 -3.75
CA GLY A 78 -5.20 9.01 -2.42
C GLY A 78 -4.18 8.74 -1.33
N CYS A 79 -4.66 8.38 -0.16
CA CYS A 79 -3.80 8.08 0.99
C CYS A 79 -4.51 7.16 1.99
N LEU A 80 -3.71 6.52 2.84
CA LEU A 80 -4.21 5.80 4.00
C LEU A 80 -4.70 6.83 5.02
N LEU A 81 -5.86 6.56 5.64
CA LEU A 81 -6.40 7.45 6.68
C LEU A 81 -5.70 7.18 8.02
N PRO A 82 -5.57 8.19 8.89
CA PRO A 82 -5.00 7.98 10.23
C PRO A 82 -5.69 6.87 11.02
N THR A 83 -7.00 6.73 10.86
CA THR A 83 -7.78 5.68 11.53
C THR A 83 -7.48 4.27 11.03
N GLN A 84 -6.77 4.15 9.90
CA GLN A 84 -6.42 2.86 9.29
C GLN A 84 -4.98 2.43 9.60
N GLU A 85 -4.17 3.29 10.24
CA GLU A 85 -2.78 2.97 10.54
C GLU A 85 -2.64 1.75 11.45
N GLU A 86 -3.52 1.63 12.43
CA GLU A 86 -3.50 0.49 13.35
C GLU A 86 -3.79 -0.82 12.63
N ALA A 87 -4.74 -0.82 11.71
CA ALA A 87 -5.05 -1.99 10.89
C ALA A 87 -3.87 -2.37 10.01
N LEU A 88 -3.16 -1.39 9.45
CA LEU A 88 -1.95 -1.64 8.67
C LEU A 88 -0.86 -2.28 9.52
N THR A 89 -0.63 -1.75 10.74
CA THR A 89 0.35 -2.31 11.66
C THR A 89 0.04 -3.78 11.95
N ALA A 90 -1.21 -4.10 12.26
CA ALA A 90 -1.63 -5.46 12.54
C ALA A 90 -1.42 -6.38 11.33
N ALA A 91 -1.74 -5.90 10.13
CA ALA A 91 -1.59 -6.69 8.91
C ALA A 91 -0.12 -6.96 8.58
N ILE A 92 0.77 -5.99 8.79
CA ILE A 92 2.21 -6.17 8.58
C ILE A 92 2.77 -7.16 9.60
N HIS A 93 2.39 -7.03 10.86
CA HIS A 93 2.80 -7.99 11.89
C HIS A 93 2.39 -9.42 11.52
N ALA A 94 1.17 -9.59 11.03
CA ALA A 94 0.67 -10.90 10.59
C ALA A 94 1.46 -11.42 9.38
N ALA A 95 1.73 -10.56 8.40
CA ALA A 95 2.41 -10.96 7.16
C ALA A 95 3.85 -11.42 7.40
N PHE A 96 4.54 -10.83 8.39
CA PHE A 96 5.93 -11.15 8.71
C PHE A 96 6.07 -11.96 9.99
N ASP A 97 4.97 -12.43 10.56
CA ASP A 97 4.96 -13.24 11.79
C ASP A 97 5.68 -12.52 12.95
N LEU A 98 5.39 -11.23 13.10
CA LEU A 98 5.94 -10.40 14.18
C LEU A 98 4.96 -10.35 15.36
N ASP A 99 5.49 -10.40 16.56
CA ASP A 99 4.68 -10.29 17.77
C ASP A 99 4.68 -8.87 18.33
#